data_6b028043d2614062db29cb7155cdfe62
#
_entry.id   6b028043d2614062db29cb7155cdfe62
#
_cell.length_a   1.000
_cell.length_b   1.000
_cell.length_c   1.000
_cell.angle_alpha   90.00
_cell.angle_beta   90.00
_cell.angle_gamma   90.00
#
_symmetry.space_group_name_H-M   'P 1'
#
loop_
_entity.id
_entity.type
_entity.pdbx_description
1 polymer ?
#
loop_
_entity_poly.entity_id
_entity_poly.type
_entity_poly.pdbx_seq_one_letter_code
_entity_poly.pdbx_strand_id
1 'polypeptide(L)'
;MAQAYWDMARDLGAMLARQGYSLVFGGGRIGLMGAVANAAMDAGGYVLGVIPEILRDRELAMEDVDELIVTRDLHERKETMIERADAFVALPGGFGTWEEIIETLTHKLLGLHSKPCIILNQNGYYAPLLEMFERAYREGFAREEHRGLYRVAESVAEVLKLLEREMP
;
A
#
# COMPACT_ATOMS: atom_id res chain seq x y z
N MET A 1 -0.08 9.60 16.69
CA MET A 1 -0.67 8.40 16.03
C MET A 1 -0.79 7.30 17.10
N ALA A 2 -1.92 6.59 17.14
CA ALA A 2 -2.15 5.54 18.14
C ALA A 2 -1.21 4.35 17.96
N GLN A 3 -0.80 3.71 19.07
CA GLN A 3 0.14 2.58 19.09
C GLN A 3 -0.34 1.43 18.20
N ALA A 4 -1.64 1.17 18.17
CA ALA A 4 -2.25 0.10 17.37
C ALA A 4 -1.90 0.17 15.86
N TYR A 5 -1.71 1.36 15.29
CA TYR A 5 -1.30 1.49 13.88
C TYR A 5 0.18 1.14 13.68
N TRP A 6 1.03 1.44 14.65
CA TRP A 6 2.44 1.04 14.61
C TRP A 6 2.59 -0.48 14.71
N ASP A 7 1.82 -1.09 15.62
CA ASP A 7 1.82 -2.55 15.80
C ASP A 7 1.30 -3.26 14.55
N MET A 8 0.19 -2.79 13.98
CA MET A 8 -0.36 -3.27 12.71
C MET A 8 0.66 -3.21 11.56
N ALA A 9 1.37 -2.08 11.40
CA ALA A 9 2.36 -1.94 10.33
C ALA A 9 3.55 -2.91 10.51
N ARG A 10 4.03 -3.08 11.74
CA ARG A 10 5.08 -4.06 12.06
C ARG A 10 4.62 -5.49 11.83
N ASP A 11 3.41 -5.81 12.28
CA ASP A 11 2.83 -7.14 12.07
C ASP A 11 2.71 -7.45 10.58
N LEU A 12 2.22 -6.49 9.78
CA LEU A 12 2.10 -6.67 8.33
C LEU A 12 3.47 -6.95 7.69
N GLY A 13 4.48 -6.11 7.96
CA GLY A 13 5.83 -6.29 7.41
C GLY A 13 6.42 -7.64 7.75
N ALA A 14 6.39 -8.01 9.04
CA ALA A 14 6.92 -9.29 9.51
C ALA A 14 6.16 -10.50 8.92
N MET A 15 4.83 -10.40 8.79
CA MET A 15 4.02 -11.51 8.25
C MET A 15 4.20 -11.66 6.75
N LEU A 16 4.28 -10.57 5.98
CA LEU A 16 4.59 -10.62 4.54
C LEU A 16 5.93 -11.33 4.31
N ALA A 17 6.98 -10.94 5.01
CA ALA A 17 8.30 -11.56 4.90
C ALA A 17 8.28 -13.05 5.23
N ARG A 18 7.60 -13.45 6.32
CA ARG A 18 7.48 -14.88 6.72
C ARG A 18 6.70 -15.73 5.71
N GLN A 19 5.80 -15.13 4.95
CA GLN A 19 5.05 -15.80 3.88
C GLN A 19 5.79 -15.78 2.53
N GLY A 20 7.00 -15.22 2.48
CA GLY A 20 7.82 -15.17 1.27
C GLY A 20 7.47 -14.03 0.30
N TYR A 21 6.64 -13.07 0.73
CA TYR A 21 6.36 -11.86 -0.05
C TYR A 21 7.50 -10.86 0.09
N SER A 22 7.83 -10.20 -1.00
CA SER A 22 8.70 -9.02 -1.00
C SER A 22 7.86 -7.76 -0.75
N LEU A 23 8.46 -6.76 -0.12
CA LEU A 23 7.82 -5.46 0.12
C LEU A 23 8.34 -4.42 -0.88
N VAL A 24 7.43 -3.79 -1.63
CA VAL A 24 7.69 -2.56 -2.38
C VAL A 24 7.04 -1.40 -1.62
N PHE A 25 7.80 -0.36 -1.31
CA PHE A 25 7.30 0.78 -0.52
C PHE A 25 7.92 2.11 -0.95
N GLY A 26 7.43 3.21 -0.39
CA GLY A 26 7.84 4.57 -0.75
C GLY A 26 9.26 5.00 -0.36
N GLY A 27 10.10 4.12 0.16
CA GLY A 27 11.54 4.32 0.37
C GLY A 27 11.93 5.17 1.59
N GLY A 28 11.00 5.74 2.35
CA GLY A 28 11.30 6.61 3.51
C GLY A 28 11.22 5.91 4.87
N ARG A 29 11.96 6.43 5.86
CA ARG A 29 11.98 5.91 7.24
C ARG A 29 10.84 6.40 8.12
N ILE A 30 10.08 7.39 7.66
CA ILE A 30 9.11 8.12 8.50
C ILE A 30 7.79 7.35 8.59
N GLY A 31 7.17 7.36 9.79
CA GLY A 31 5.82 6.88 10.02
C GLY A 31 5.65 5.36 9.81
N LEU A 32 4.45 4.96 9.42
CA LEU A 32 4.11 3.55 9.21
C LEU A 32 4.88 2.93 8.03
N MET A 33 5.27 3.74 7.06
CA MET A 33 6.11 3.34 5.93
C MET A 33 7.44 2.75 6.40
N GLY A 34 8.18 3.46 7.27
CA GLY A 34 9.39 2.94 7.88
C GLY A 34 9.14 1.75 8.83
N ALA A 35 8.03 1.76 9.55
CA ALA A 35 7.70 0.68 10.48
C ALA A 35 7.46 -0.66 9.76
N VAL A 36 6.72 -0.66 8.65
CA VAL A 36 6.46 -1.88 7.86
C VAL A 36 7.74 -2.39 7.20
N ALA A 37 8.57 -1.48 6.66
CA ALA A 37 9.82 -1.85 5.99
C ALA A 37 10.85 -2.45 6.97
N ASN A 38 11.07 -1.81 8.13
CA ASN A 38 11.96 -2.35 9.16
C ASN A 38 11.50 -3.74 9.61
N ALA A 39 10.21 -3.93 9.88
CA ALA A 39 9.71 -5.22 10.32
C ALA A 39 9.81 -6.33 9.25
N ALA A 40 9.70 -5.98 7.97
CA ALA A 40 9.93 -6.89 6.87
C ALA A 40 11.41 -7.31 6.79
N MET A 41 12.35 -6.35 6.88
CA MET A 41 13.80 -6.62 6.90
C MET A 41 14.20 -7.45 8.12
N ASP A 42 13.72 -7.10 9.32
CA ASP A 42 13.98 -7.84 10.56
C ASP A 42 13.52 -9.30 10.49
N ALA A 43 12.48 -9.57 9.71
CA ALA A 43 11.96 -10.92 9.45
C ALA A 43 12.63 -11.63 8.27
N GLY A 44 13.65 -11.03 7.65
CA GLY A 44 14.43 -11.60 6.54
C GLY A 44 13.75 -11.49 5.17
N GLY A 45 12.77 -10.59 5.01
CA GLY A 45 12.10 -10.33 3.74
C GLY A 45 12.91 -9.42 2.84
N TYR A 46 12.73 -9.55 1.53
CA TYR A 46 13.30 -8.63 0.54
C TYR A 46 12.50 -7.33 0.50
N VAL A 47 13.17 -6.19 0.62
CA VAL A 47 12.56 -4.86 0.69
C VAL A 47 13.11 -3.95 -0.41
N LEU A 48 12.22 -3.45 -1.26
CA LEU A 48 12.49 -2.48 -2.31
C LEU A 48 11.85 -1.14 -1.98
N GLY A 49 12.69 -0.10 -1.84
CA GLY A 49 12.24 1.28 -1.67
C GLY A 49 12.24 2.04 -3.00
N VAL A 50 11.22 2.84 -3.23
CA VAL A 50 11.14 3.73 -4.41
C VAL A 50 10.90 5.16 -3.92
N ILE A 51 11.89 6.04 -4.08
CA ILE A 51 11.82 7.41 -3.55
C ILE A 51 12.23 8.43 -4.62
N PRO A 52 11.49 9.53 -4.80
CA PRO A 52 11.93 10.58 -5.70
C PRO A 52 13.01 11.43 -5.03
N GLU A 53 13.94 11.93 -5.83
CA GLU A 53 15.08 12.74 -5.37
C GLU A 53 14.65 13.89 -4.47
N ILE A 54 13.54 14.57 -4.81
CA ILE A 54 13.01 15.70 -4.02
C ILE A 54 12.58 15.32 -2.59
N LEU A 55 12.26 14.04 -2.34
CA LEU A 55 11.84 13.56 -1.02
C LEU A 55 12.94 12.82 -0.26
N ARG A 56 14.06 12.49 -0.92
CA ARG A 56 15.14 11.69 -0.35
C ARG A 56 15.59 12.20 1.02
N ASP A 57 15.90 13.49 1.11
CA ASP A 57 16.34 14.12 2.36
C ASP A 57 15.17 14.36 3.34
N ARG A 58 13.99 14.68 2.82
CA ARG A 58 12.80 15.01 3.64
C ARG A 58 12.17 13.81 4.31
N GLU A 59 12.16 12.67 3.64
CA GLU A 59 11.60 11.41 4.15
C GLU A 59 12.67 10.52 4.81
N LEU A 60 13.90 10.97 4.89
CA LEU A 60 15.04 10.20 5.41
C LEU A 60 15.10 8.85 4.71
N ALA A 61 15.53 8.84 3.44
CA ALA A 61 15.58 7.64 2.63
C ALA A 61 16.19 6.44 3.37
N MET A 62 15.57 5.29 3.23
CA MET A 62 16.00 4.05 3.86
C MET A 62 17.03 3.37 2.97
N GLU A 63 18.30 3.77 3.13
CA GLU A 63 19.41 3.32 2.27
C GLU A 63 19.90 1.89 2.59
N ASP A 64 19.45 1.31 3.69
CA ASP A 64 19.78 -0.03 4.18
C ASP A 64 18.79 -1.13 3.75
N VAL A 65 17.90 -0.83 2.80
CA VAL A 65 17.03 -1.82 2.14
C VAL A 65 17.79 -2.61 1.09
N ASP A 66 17.24 -3.76 0.63
CA ASP A 66 17.89 -4.61 -0.37
C ASP A 66 18.04 -3.90 -1.73
N GLU A 67 17.06 -3.07 -2.12
CA GLU A 67 17.09 -2.25 -3.33
C GLU A 67 16.47 -0.88 -3.06
N LEU A 68 17.15 0.20 -3.43
CA LEU A 68 16.59 1.56 -3.38
C LEU A 68 16.63 2.17 -4.78
N ILE A 69 15.46 2.42 -5.36
CA ILE A 69 15.32 3.12 -6.63
C ILE A 69 15.04 4.59 -6.35
N VAL A 70 15.96 5.45 -6.82
CA VAL A 70 15.77 6.90 -6.77
C VAL A 70 15.19 7.36 -8.11
N THR A 71 14.01 7.97 -8.08
CA THR A 71 13.29 8.44 -9.26
C THR A 71 13.40 9.95 -9.43
N ARG A 72 13.18 10.45 -10.64
CA ARG A 72 13.26 11.87 -10.97
C ARG A 72 12.16 12.69 -10.30
N ASP A 73 10.94 12.11 -10.26
CA ASP A 73 9.75 12.77 -9.77
C ASP A 73 8.73 11.78 -9.19
N LEU A 74 7.62 12.30 -8.67
CA LEU A 74 6.54 11.50 -8.08
C LEU A 74 5.81 10.62 -9.10
N HIS A 75 5.77 11.01 -10.38
CA HIS A 75 5.11 10.24 -11.41
C HIS A 75 5.89 8.96 -11.71
N GLU A 76 7.20 9.08 -11.99
CA GLU A 76 8.09 7.94 -12.20
C GLU A 76 8.12 7.00 -10.98
N ARG A 77 8.08 7.55 -9.74
CA ARG A 77 7.96 6.76 -8.52
C ARG A 77 6.74 5.85 -8.55
N LYS A 78 5.57 6.40 -8.83
CA LYS A 78 4.30 5.64 -8.84
C LYS A 78 4.27 4.62 -9.97
N GLU A 79 4.73 4.97 -11.16
CA GLU A 79 4.88 4.02 -12.27
C GLU A 79 5.78 2.86 -11.86
N THR A 80 6.97 3.14 -11.32
CA THR A 80 7.92 2.12 -10.86
C THR A 80 7.30 1.21 -9.78
N MET A 81 6.61 1.78 -8.79
CA MET A 81 5.93 0.98 -7.76
C MET A 81 4.84 0.09 -8.35
N ILE A 82 4.04 0.62 -9.28
CA ILE A 82 2.98 -0.16 -9.95
C ILE A 82 3.57 -1.29 -10.80
N GLU A 83 4.66 -1.06 -11.50
CA GLU A 83 5.31 -2.08 -12.32
C GLU A 83 5.93 -3.20 -11.48
N ARG A 84 6.57 -2.84 -10.37
CA ARG A 84 7.32 -3.77 -9.51
C ARG A 84 6.44 -4.55 -8.54
N ALA A 85 5.24 -4.11 -8.26
CA ALA A 85 4.32 -4.77 -7.33
C ALA A 85 3.37 -5.73 -8.04
N ASP A 86 3.01 -6.84 -7.40
CA ASP A 86 2.00 -7.81 -7.88
C ASP A 86 0.64 -7.61 -7.19
N ALA A 87 0.62 -6.92 -6.05
CA ALA A 87 -0.58 -6.51 -5.31
C ALA A 87 -0.32 -5.21 -4.55
N PHE A 88 -1.39 -4.53 -4.14
CA PHE A 88 -1.32 -3.27 -3.41
C PHE A 88 -2.09 -3.38 -2.09
N VAL A 89 -1.48 -2.88 -1.01
CA VAL A 89 -2.10 -2.81 0.31
C VAL A 89 -1.99 -1.38 0.84
N ALA A 90 -3.12 -0.68 0.97
CA ALA A 90 -3.16 0.64 1.58
C ALA A 90 -3.31 0.53 3.10
N LEU A 91 -2.28 0.95 3.83
CA LEU A 91 -2.32 1.12 5.28
C LEU A 91 -3.01 2.45 5.63
N PRO A 92 -3.51 2.62 6.87
CA PRO A 92 -3.88 3.95 7.37
C PRO A 92 -2.78 4.97 7.12
N GLY A 93 -3.11 6.08 6.46
CA GLY A 93 -2.12 7.06 6.04
C GLY A 93 -2.75 8.43 5.70
N GLY A 94 -1.93 9.36 5.27
CA GLY A 94 -2.36 10.71 4.90
C GLY A 94 -2.61 10.88 3.40
N PHE A 95 -2.50 12.14 2.95
CA PHE A 95 -2.80 12.53 1.56
C PHE A 95 -1.99 11.74 0.52
N GLY A 96 -0.72 11.45 0.79
CA GLY A 96 0.10 10.65 -0.14
C GLY A 96 -0.44 9.23 -0.32
N THR A 97 -0.84 8.58 0.78
CA THR A 97 -1.43 7.23 0.72
C THR A 97 -2.79 7.24 0.02
N TRP A 98 -3.62 8.27 0.28
CA TRP A 98 -4.92 8.39 -0.40
C TRP A 98 -4.76 8.65 -1.89
N GLU A 99 -3.82 9.50 -2.27
CA GLU A 99 -3.52 9.79 -3.67
C GLU A 99 -3.04 8.52 -4.39
N GLU A 100 -2.07 7.81 -3.82
CA GLU A 100 -1.52 6.59 -4.39
C GLU A 100 -2.57 5.48 -4.56
N ILE A 101 -3.42 5.23 -3.56
CA ILE A 101 -4.45 4.19 -3.68
C ILE A 101 -5.54 4.57 -4.68
N ILE A 102 -6.00 5.83 -4.72
CA ILE A 102 -7.01 6.28 -5.68
C ILE A 102 -6.48 6.21 -7.11
N GLU A 103 -5.22 6.60 -7.34
CA GLU A 103 -4.58 6.47 -8.66
C GLU A 103 -4.47 5.00 -9.07
N THR A 104 -4.02 4.12 -8.16
CA THR A 104 -3.93 2.67 -8.41
C THR A 104 -5.29 2.07 -8.79
N LEU A 105 -6.36 2.44 -8.05
CA LEU A 105 -7.72 2.01 -8.39
C LEU A 105 -8.19 2.57 -9.73
N THR A 106 -7.81 3.82 -10.06
CA THR A 106 -8.13 4.43 -11.36
C THR A 106 -7.41 3.71 -12.50
N HIS A 107 -6.15 3.35 -12.34
CA HIS A 107 -5.41 2.55 -13.34
C HIS A 107 -6.07 1.18 -13.54
N LYS A 108 -6.51 0.52 -12.48
CA LYS A 108 -7.27 -0.74 -12.56
C LYS A 108 -8.60 -0.56 -13.27
N LEU A 109 -9.34 0.51 -12.96
CA LEU A 109 -10.60 0.87 -13.63
C LEU A 109 -10.41 1.06 -15.14
N LEU A 110 -9.30 1.67 -15.55
CA LEU A 110 -8.94 1.90 -16.95
C LEU A 110 -8.35 0.67 -17.67
N GLY A 111 -8.18 -0.45 -16.95
CA GLY A 111 -7.61 -1.68 -17.49
C GLY A 111 -6.10 -1.66 -17.71
N LEU A 112 -5.38 -0.71 -17.07
CA LEU A 112 -3.92 -0.63 -17.14
C LEU A 112 -3.24 -1.71 -16.30
N HIS A 113 -3.92 -2.27 -15.32
CA HIS A 113 -3.53 -3.48 -14.59
C HIS A 113 -4.75 -4.21 -14.02
N SER A 114 -4.56 -5.48 -13.62
CA SER A 114 -5.60 -6.31 -12.98
C SER A 114 -5.22 -6.73 -11.54
N LYS A 115 -4.14 -6.18 -10.99
CA LYS A 115 -3.54 -6.58 -9.72
C LYS A 115 -4.52 -6.38 -8.54
N PRO A 116 -4.47 -7.23 -7.50
CA PRO A 116 -5.26 -7.05 -6.28
C PRO A 116 -4.96 -5.71 -5.60
N CYS A 117 -6.02 -5.02 -5.15
CA CYS A 117 -5.92 -3.79 -4.36
C CYS A 117 -6.68 -4.00 -3.05
N ILE A 118 -6.01 -3.89 -1.92
CA ILE A 118 -6.56 -4.15 -0.59
C ILE A 118 -6.46 -2.87 0.25
N ILE A 119 -7.56 -2.48 0.88
CA ILE A 119 -7.62 -1.38 1.84
C ILE A 119 -7.66 -1.98 3.25
N LEU A 120 -6.60 -1.77 4.04
CA LEU A 120 -6.54 -2.24 5.42
C LEU A 120 -7.24 -1.24 6.35
N ASN A 121 -8.50 -1.55 6.67
CA ASN A 121 -9.40 -0.72 7.46
C ASN A 121 -9.23 -0.93 8.97
N GLN A 122 -7.99 -0.98 9.45
CA GLN A 122 -7.69 -1.15 10.88
C GLN A 122 -8.41 -0.11 11.72
N ASN A 123 -9.20 -0.58 12.72
CA ASN A 123 -10.00 0.27 13.61
C ASN A 123 -10.99 1.22 12.88
N GLY A 124 -11.47 0.85 11.70
CA GLY A 124 -12.39 1.67 10.94
C GLY A 124 -11.78 2.94 10.33
N TYR A 125 -10.45 3.00 10.20
CA TYR A 125 -9.76 4.19 9.70
C TYR A 125 -10.27 4.66 8.34
N TYR A 126 -10.52 3.72 7.42
CA TYR A 126 -11.02 4.00 6.08
C TYR A 126 -12.56 4.01 5.98
N ALA A 127 -13.31 3.83 7.08
CA ALA A 127 -14.77 3.83 7.02
C ALA A 127 -15.35 5.08 6.34
N PRO A 128 -14.86 6.32 6.59
CA PRO A 128 -15.37 7.51 5.88
C PRO A 128 -15.08 7.50 4.38
N LEU A 129 -13.92 6.98 3.95
CA LEU A 129 -13.58 6.85 2.53
C LEU A 129 -14.47 5.82 1.84
N LEU A 130 -14.70 4.68 2.49
CA LEU A 130 -15.57 3.62 1.99
C LEU A 130 -17.03 4.10 1.91
N GLU A 131 -17.49 4.89 2.88
CA GLU A 131 -18.79 5.55 2.82
C GLU A 131 -18.90 6.52 1.64
N MET A 132 -17.82 7.26 1.34
CA MET A 132 -17.79 8.13 0.16
C MET A 132 -17.89 7.30 -1.14
N PHE A 133 -17.24 6.14 -1.23
CA PHE A 133 -17.39 5.23 -2.37
C PHE A 133 -18.84 4.73 -2.49
N GLU A 134 -19.44 4.30 -1.38
CA GLU A 134 -20.85 3.87 -1.33
C GLU A 134 -21.81 4.98 -1.80
N ARG A 135 -21.53 6.21 -1.41
CA ARG A 135 -22.29 7.36 -1.88
C ARG A 135 -22.16 7.57 -3.38
N ALA A 136 -20.93 7.44 -3.91
CA ALA A 136 -20.70 7.57 -5.35
C ALA A 136 -21.48 6.51 -6.17
N TYR A 137 -21.55 5.26 -5.69
CA TYR A 137 -22.37 4.21 -6.31
C TYR A 137 -23.86 4.57 -6.24
N ARG A 138 -24.36 4.93 -5.08
CA ARG A 138 -25.79 5.24 -4.85
C ARG A 138 -26.26 6.45 -5.66
N GLU A 139 -25.41 7.46 -5.84
CA GLU A 139 -25.72 8.68 -6.59
C GLU A 139 -25.39 8.58 -8.09
N GLY A 140 -24.82 7.45 -8.55
CA GLY A 140 -24.53 7.19 -9.97
C GLY A 140 -23.26 7.83 -10.51
N PHE A 141 -22.36 8.33 -9.65
CA PHE A 141 -21.03 8.81 -10.05
C PHE A 141 -20.04 7.68 -10.33
N ALA A 142 -20.27 6.50 -9.75
CA ALA A 142 -19.54 5.29 -10.02
C ALA A 142 -20.53 4.14 -10.28
N ARG A 143 -20.09 3.14 -11.09
CA ARG A 143 -20.92 1.99 -11.43
C ARG A 143 -20.82 0.91 -10.37
N GLU A 144 -21.84 0.07 -10.21
CA GLU A 144 -21.81 -1.07 -9.27
C GLU A 144 -20.65 -2.03 -9.51
N GLU A 145 -20.26 -2.26 -10.76
CA GLU A 145 -19.13 -3.12 -11.12
C GLU A 145 -17.78 -2.63 -10.55
N HIS A 146 -17.65 -1.33 -10.25
CA HIS A 146 -16.44 -0.75 -9.66
C HIS A 146 -16.21 -1.17 -8.20
N ARG A 147 -17.20 -1.78 -7.53
CA ARG A 147 -17.02 -2.41 -6.22
C ARG A 147 -15.99 -3.55 -6.27
N GLY A 148 -15.79 -4.14 -7.43
CA GLY A 148 -14.78 -5.16 -7.67
C GLY A 148 -13.34 -4.67 -7.75
N LEU A 149 -13.10 -3.35 -7.78
CA LEU A 149 -11.76 -2.78 -7.93
C LEU A 149 -10.87 -3.02 -6.70
N TYR A 150 -11.47 -3.11 -5.52
CA TYR A 150 -10.75 -3.27 -4.26
C TYR A 150 -11.38 -4.32 -3.35
N ARG A 151 -10.62 -4.71 -2.34
CA ARG A 151 -11.07 -5.50 -1.18
C ARG A 151 -10.82 -4.71 0.08
N VAL A 152 -11.60 -4.95 1.11
CA VAL A 152 -11.40 -4.37 2.44
C VAL A 152 -10.99 -5.49 3.37
N ALA A 153 -9.95 -5.25 4.17
CA ALA A 153 -9.50 -6.12 5.24
C ALA A 153 -9.55 -5.36 6.57
N GLU A 154 -10.07 -5.97 7.60
CA GLU A 154 -10.16 -5.37 8.94
C GLU A 154 -8.94 -5.71 9.82
N SER A 155 -8.06 -6.59 9.31
CA SER A 155 -6.86 -7.04 10.03
C SER A 155 -5.76 -7.49 9.07
N VAL A 156 -4.52 -7.56 9.57
CA VAL A 156 -3.36 -8.10 8.84
C VAL A 156 -3.60 -9.54 8.41
N ALA A 157 -4.23 -10.36 9.26
CA ALA A 157 -4.55 -11.74 8.92
C ALA A 157 -5.52 -11.86 7.72
N GLU A 158 -6.46 -10.92 7.58
CA GLU A 158 -7.34 -10.87 6.41
C GLU A 158 -6.62 -10.40 5.16
N VAL A 159 -5.67 -9.45 5.28
CA VAL A 159 -4.81 -9.06 4.15
C VAL A 159 -4.11 -10.28 3.57
N LEU A 160 -3.47 -11.09 4.40
CA LEU A 160 -2.76 -12.30 3.95
C LEU A 160 -3.68 -13.30 3.25
N LYS A 161 -4.86 -13.56 3.81
CA LYS A 161 -5.86 -14.44 3.18
C LYS A 161 -6.32 -13.95 1.82
N LEU A 162 -6.46 -12.61 1.67
CA LEU A 162 -6.83 -12.00 0.40
C LEU A 162 -5.69 -12.11 -0.62
N LEU A 163 -4.44 -11.88 -0.20
CA LEU A 163 -3.26 -12.07 -1.05
C LEU A 163 -3.15 -13.51 -1.54
N GLU A 164 -3.22 -14.51 -0.64
CA GLU A 164 -3.20 -15.93 -0.98
C GLU A 164 -4.29 -16.34 -1.97
N ARG A 165 -5.47 -15.74 -1.88
CA ARG A 165 -6.60 -16.04 -2.76
C ARG A 165 -6.52 -15.35 -4.12
N GLU A 166 -6.02 -14.15 -4.20
CA GLU A 166 -6.09 -13.28 -5.38
C GLU A 166 -4.76 -13.19 -6.14
N MET A 167 -3.65 -13.61 -5.53
CA MET A 167 -2.37 -13.77 -6.22
C MET A 167 -2.24 -15.21 -6.72
N PRO A 168 -1.81 -15.43 -7.98
CA PRO A 168 -1.65 -16.76 -8.55
C PRO A 168 -0.53 -17.57 -7.91
#